data_2928498b5e3fd0f30a450f784ee91b59
#
_entry.id   2928498b5e3fd0f30a450f784ee91b59
#
_cell.length_a   1.000
_cell.length_b   1.000
_cell.length_c   1.000
_cell.angle_alpha   90.00
_cell.angle_beta   90.00
_cell.angle_gamma   90.00
#
_symmetry.space_group_name_H-M   'P 1'
#
loop_
_entity.id
_entity.type
_entity.pdbx_description
1 polymer ?
#
loop_
_entity_poly.entity_id
_entity_poly.type
_entity_poly.pdbx_seq_one_letter_code
_entity_poly.pdbx_strand_id
1 'polypeptide(L)'
;MSQITPTTYEEFLALAAEGTVVPLVKTVMADLLTPVSAFLRIERQSPRAFLLESVEGGEKIARYSFLGCAPHTIVRARGSQVFIERANGNQETLQRPMLDVLRDLMREHKPVKVAGLPPFSCGAV
;
A
#
# COMPACT_ATOMS: atom_id res chain seq x y z
N MET A 1 -2.92 24.08 6.30
CA MET A 1 -2.98 23.72 4.86
C MET A 1 -2.45 22.30 4.68
N SER A 2 -3.15 21.45 3.96
CA SER A 2 -2.67 20.13 3.63
C SER A 2 -1.66 20.23 2.49
N GLN A 3 -0.39 19.99 2.76
CA GLN A 3 0.67 19.98 1.76
C GLN A 3 0.85 18.57 1.22
N ILE A 4 1.04 18.45 -0.09
CA ILE A 4 1.41 17.19 -0.73
C ILE A 4 2.93 17.11 -0.80
N THR A 5 3.53 15.97 -0.51
CA THR A 5 4.97 15.72 -0.62
C THR A 5 5.20 14.56 -1.60
N PRO A 6 6.09 14.66 -2.61
CA PRO A 6 6.85 15.86 -3.01
C PRO A 6 5.96 17.02 -3.45
N THR A 7 6.42 18.25 -3.28
CA THR A 7 5.64 19.48 -3.47
C THR A 7 5.63 19.93 -4.93
N THR A 8 6.70 19.65 -5.67
CA THR A 8 6.88 20.05 -7.06
C THR A 8 7.13 18.83 -7.95
N TYR A 9 6.94 19.05 -9.26
CA TYR A 9 7.23 18.02 -10.25
C TYR A 9 8.72 17.69 -10.35
N GLU A 10 9.58 18.69 -10.17
CA GLU A 10 11.04 18.53 -10.15
C GLU A 10 11.49 17.65 -8.98
N GLU A 11 10.94 17.86 -7.79
CA GLU A 11 11.18 17.01 -6.63
C GLU A 11 10.71 15.57 -6.88
N PHE A 12 9.55 15.41 -7.50
CA PHE A 12 9.06 14.08 -7.89
C PHE A 12 10.01 13.39 -8.88
N LEU A 13 10.49 14.09 -9.91
CA LEU A 13 11.42 13.53 -10.88
C LEU A 13 12.74 13.12 -10.25
N ALA A 14 13.26 13.91 -9.31
CA ALA A 14 14.48 13.57 -8.57
C ALA A 14 14.29 12.26 -7.77
N LEU A 15 13.17 12.09 -7.09
CA LEU A 15 12.84 10.86 -6.38
C LEU A 15 12.62 9.68 -7.34
N ALA A 16 11.97 9.90 -8.46
CA ALA A 16 11.71 8.87 -9.47
C ALA A 16 12.98 8.29 -10.12
N ALA A 17 14.09 9.01 -10.05
CA ALA A 17 15.39 8.50 -10.49
C ALA A 17 15.99 7.46 -9.52
N GLU A 18 15.52 7.42 -8.27
CA GLU A 18 16.04 6.52 -7.23
C GLU A 18 15.31 5.18 -7.11
N GLY A 19 14.11 5.08 -7.66
CA GLY A 19 13.29 3.88 -7.55
C GLY A 19 12.13 3.82 -8.53
N THR A 20 11.32 2.78 -8.41
CA THR A 20 10.16 2.55 -9.31
C THR A 20 8.83 2.95 -8.67
N VAL A 21 8.80 3.21 -7.37
CA VAL A 21 7.60 3.63 -6.63
C VAL A 21 7.94 4.87 -5.82
N VAL A 22 7.28 5.98 -6.14
CA VAL A 22 7.42 7.24 -5.40
C VAL A 22 6.13 7.49 -4.62
N PRO A 23 6.15 7.47 -3.29
CA PRO A 23 4.97 7.76 -2.50
C PRO A 23 4.61 9.25 -2.58
N LEU A 24 3.35 9.54 -2.90
CA LEU A 24 2.75 10.87 -2.79
C LEU A 24 1.99 10.94 -1.48
N VAL A 25 2.40 11.84 -0.62
CA VAL A 25 1.88 11.92 0.75
C VAL A 25 1.12 13.20 0.98
N LYS A 26 -0.08 13.07 1.51
CA LYS A 26 -0.89 14.20 1.95
C LYS A 26 -1.30 13.99 3.41
N THR A 27 -0.92 14.91 4.28
CA THR A 27 -1.36 14.91 5.68
C THR A 27 -2.65 15.70 5.83
N VAL A 28 -3.64 15.10 6.47
CA VAL A 28 -4.93 15.72 6.75
C VAL A 28 -5.27 15.62 8.23
N MET A 29 -6.00 16.61 8.74
CA MET A 29 -6.57 16.54 10.09
C MET A 29 -7.70 15.52 10.12
N ALA A 30 -7.72 14.66 11.12
CA ALA A 30 -8.68 13.57 11.25
C ALA A 30 -9.29 13.49 12.66
N ASP A 31 -9.43 14.62 13.34
CA ASP A 31 -9.88 14.70 14.73
C ASP A 31 -11.24 14.06 15.01
N LEU A 32 -12.09 13.99 13.98
CA LEU A 32 -13.42 13.38 14.05
C LEU A 32 -13.49 11.98 13.41
N LEU A 33 -12.34 11.39 13.06
CA LEU A 33 -12.26 10.06 12.45
C LEU A 33 -11.54 9.08 13.37
N THR A 34 -12.18 7.94 13.61
CA THR A 34 -11.48 6.76 14.12
C THR A 34 -11.00 5.90 12.95
N PRO A 35 -10.01 5.01 13.14
CA PRO A 35 -9.60 4.07 12.08
C PRO A 35 -10.77 3.28 11.50
N VAL A 36 -11.66 2.79 12.36
CA VAL A 36 -12.86 2.02 11.93
C VAL A 36 -13.82 2.91 11.12
N SER A 37 -14.12 4.13 11.58
CA SER A 37 -15.01 5.02 10.84
C SER A 37 -14.45 5.47 9.50
N ALA A 38 -13.12 5.63 9.40
CA ALA A 38 -12.43 5.89 8.14
C ALA A 38 -12.51 4.66 7.21
N PHE A 39 -12.26 3.46 7.74
CA PHE A 39 -12.36 2.21 6.98
C PHE A 39 -13.76 2.02 6.38
N LEU A 40 -14.82 2.19 7.16
CA LEU A 40 -16.21 2.05 6.69
C LEU A 40 -16.55 3.02 5.53
N ARG A 41 -15.92 4.17 5.46
CA ARG A 41 -16.08 5.09 4.33
C ARG A 41 -15.34 4.62 3.08
N ILE A 42 -14.15 4.05 3.24
CA ILE A 42 -13.32 3.52 2.14
C ILE A 42 -13.94 2.24 1.57
N GLU A 43 -14.40 1.33 2.43
CA GLU A 43 -15.02 0.06 2.03
C GLU A 43 -16.24 0.26 1.13
N ARG A 44 -17.05 1.28 1.38
CA ARG A 44 -18.23 1.60 0.55
C ARG A 44 -17.86 1.97 -0.90
N GLN A 45 -16.66 2.44 -1.12
CA GLN A 45 -16.17 2.86 -2.44
C GLN A 45 -15.33 1.80 -3.14
N SER A 46 -14.82 0.82 -2.40
CA SER A 46 -13.96 -0.23 -2.92
C SER A 46 -14.31 -1.56 -2.24
N PRO A 47 -14.67 -2.60 -3.00
CA PRO A 47 -14.99 -3.92 -2.44
C PRO A 47 -13.76 -4.63 -1.87
N ARG A 48 -12.58 -4.05 -2.08
CA ARG A 48 -11.31 -4.61 -1.61
C ARG A 48 -10.59 -3.53 -0.79
N ALA A 49 -10.89 -3.52 0.46
CA ALA A 49 -10.29 -2.63 1.45
C ALA A 49 -9.77 -3.47 2.63
N PHE A 50 -8.78 -2.93 3.34
CA PHE A 50 -8.27 -3.53 4.56
C PHE A 50 -8.10 -2.50 5.66
N LEU A 51 -8.14 -2.96 6.89
CA LEU A 51 -7.77 -2.22 8.09
C LEU A 51 -6.86 -3.11 8.94
N LEU A 52 -5.67 -2.61 9.23
CA LEU A 52 -4.73 -3.21 10.17
C LEU A 52 -4.61 -2.31 11.40
N GLU A 53 -5.01 -2.82 12.55
CA GLU A 53 -4.86 -2.17 13.84
C GLU A 53 -3.97 -3.02 14.75
N SER A 54 -3.01 -2.37 15.42
CA SER A 54 -2.23 -3.03 16.47
C SER A 54 -2.94 -2.90 17.79
N VAL A 55 -3.34 -4.02 18.38
CA VAL A 55 -4.00 -4.08 19.70
C VAL A 55 -2.99 -4.33 20.81
N GLU A 56 -1.88 -5.01 20.49
CA GLU A 56 -0.79 -5.33 21.43
C GLU A 56 0.56 -5.11 20.74
N GLY A 57 1.48 -4.51 21.45
CA GLY A 57 2.84 -4.28 20.95
C GLY A 57 3.41 -2.99 21.51
N GLY A 58 4.73 -2.96 21.70
CA GLY A 58 5.41 -1.82 22.29
C GLY A 58 5.06 -0.48 21.63
N GLU A 59 5.22 0.60 22.33
CA GLU A 59 4.79 1.98 22.03
C GLU A 59 5.03 2.46 20.59
N LYS A 60 5.94 1.83 19.85
CA LYS A 60 6.28 2.23 18.47
C LYS A 60 5.34 1.66 17.40
N ILE A 61 4.77 0.47 17.59
CA ILE A 61 3.93 -0.21 16.58
C ILE A 61 2.45 0.06 16.83
N ALA A 62 2.01 0.07 18.09
CA ALA A 62 0.63 0.39 18.48
C ALA A 62 0.20 1.84 18.16
N ARG A 63 1.12 2.63 17.62
CA ARG A 63 0.92 4.05 17.30
C ARG A 63 0.18 4.28 15.98
N TYR A 64 0.13 3.30 15.10
CA TYR A 64 -0.41 3.44 13.75
C TYR A 64 -1.52 2.43 13.48
N SER A 65 -2.54 2.89 12.77
CA SER A 65 -3.47 2.03 12.05
C SER A 65 -3.25 2.23 10.56
N PHE A 66 -3.33 1.16 9.81
CA PHE A 66 -3.14 1.18 8.35
C PHE A 66 -4.42 0.75 7.67
N LEU A 67 -4.87 1.54 6.71
CA LEU A 67 -5.98 1.19 5.86
C LEU A 67 -5.61 1.41 4.40
N GLY A 68 -6.20 0.61 3.54
CA GLY A 68 -5.99 0.72 2.11
C GLY A 68 -7.18 0.18 1.33
N CYS A 69 -7.25 0.58 0.07
CA CYS A 69 -8.29 0.17 -0.86
C CYS A 69 -7.77 0.22 -2.30
N ALA A 70 -8.59 -0.27 -3.23
CA ALA A 70 -8.32 -0.24 -4.65
C ALA A 70 -6.92 -0.80 -5.01
N PRO A 71 -6.63 -2.08 -4.70
CA PRO A 71 -5.33 -2.67 -4.99
C PRO A 71 -5.05 -2.63 -6.49
N HIS A 72 -3.82 -2.29 -6.86
CA HIS A 72 -3.36 -2.32 -8.24
C HIS A 72 -3.19 -3.75 -8.76
N THR A 73 -2.79 -4.66 -7.89
CA THR A 73 -2.55 -6.07 -8.22
C THR A 73 -3.09 -6.95 -7.10
N ILE A 74 -3.81 -8.00 -7.48
CA ILE A 74 -4.35 -8.99 -6.56
C ILE A 74 -3.72 -10.33 -6.85
N VAL A 75 -3.18 -10.96 -5.84
CA VAL A 75 -2.57 -12.29 -5.93
C VAL A 75 -3.38 -13.26 -5.08
N ARG A 76 -3.84 -14.34 -5.69
CA ARG A 76 -4.55 -15.43 -5.01
C ARG A 76 -3.82 -16.74 -5.24
N ALA A 77 -3.79 -17.60 -4.26
CA ALA A 77 -3.25 -18.93 -4.41
C ALA A 77 -4.27 -20.00 -4.02
N ARG A 78 -4.28 -21.08 -4.76
CA ARG A 78 -5.02 -22.31 -4.46
C ARG A 78 -4.09 -23.50 -4.71
N GLY A 79 -3.59 -24.10 -3.62
CA GLY A 79 -2.53 -25.11 -3.71
C GLY A 79 -1.26 -24.54 -4.32
N SER A 80 -0.76 -25.17 -5.38
CA SER A 80 0.43 -24.73 -6.13
C SER A 80 0.11 -23.75 -7.26
N GLN A 81 -1.16 -23.39 -7.43
CA GLN A 81 -1.59 -22.50 -8.50
C GLN A 81 -1.76 -21.08 -7.98
N VAL A 82 -1.15 -20.11 -8.65
CA VAL A 82 -1.22 -18.68 -8.30
C VAL A 82 -1.89 -17.91 -9.42
N PHE A 83 -2.87 -17.10 -9.06
CA PHE A 83 -3.61 -16.23 -9.96
C PHE A 83 -3.26 -14.78 -9.66
N ILE A 84 -2.85 -14.04 -10.68
CA ILE A 84 -2.52 -12.61 -10.61
C ILE A 84 -3.54 -11.85 -11.45
N GLU A 85 -4.20 -10.87 -10.84
CA GLU A 85 -5.15 -9.98 -11.48
C GLU A 85 -4.64 -8.54 -11.32
N ARG A 86 -4.44 -7.83 -12.44
CA ARG A 86 -3.96 -6.44 -12.44
C ARG A 86 -5.10 -5.46 -12.74
N ALA A 87 -4.97 -4.23 -12.27
CA ALA A 87 -5.97 -3.18 -12.45
C ALA A 87 -6.29 -2.87 -13.92
N ASN A 88 -5.38 -3.13 -14.84
CA ASN A 88 -5.60 -2.99 -16.28
C ASN A 88 -6.42 -4.15 -16.92
N GLY A 89 -6.90 -5.09 -16.10
CA GLY A 89 -7.66 -6.27 -16.56
C GLY A 89 -6.81 -7.47 -16.96
N ASN A 90 -5.49 -7.36 -16.97
CA ASN A 90 -4.62 -8.50 -17.28
C ASN A 90 -4.69 -9.54 -16.16
N GLN A 91 -4.80 -10.81 -16.58
CA GLN A 91 -4.82 -11.96 -15.68
C GLN A 91 -3.73 -12.94 -16.10
N GLU A 92 -3.10 -13.54 -15.11
CA GLU A 92 -2.03 -14.50 -15.29
C GLU A 92 -2.20 -15.65 -14.30
N THR A 93 -1.91 -16.86 -14.73
CA THR A 93 -1.92 -18.05 -13.88
C THR A 93 -0.55 -18.72 -13.92
N LEU A 94 0.01 -18.98 -12.73
CA LEU A 94 1.34 -19.55 -12.57
C LEU A 94 1.26 -20.81 -11.72
N GLN A 95 2.09 -21.80 -12.07
CA GLN A 95 2.32 -23.03 -11.27
C GLN A 95 3.61 -22.84 -10.46
N ARG A 96 3.52 -22.08 -9.39
CA ARG A 96 4.66 -21.76 -8.52
C ARG A 96 4.18 -21.52 -7.08
N PRO A 97 5.06 -21.69 -6.08
CA PRO A 97 4.74 -21.28 -4.71
C PRO A 97 4.39 -19.78 -4.63
N MET A 98 3.33 -19.45 -3.89
CA MET A 98 2.86 -18.06 -3.76
C MET A 98 3.93 -17.11 -3.25
N LEU A 99 4.74 -17.54 -2.28
CA LEU A 99 5.78 -16.70 -1.71
C LEU A 99 6.88 -16.35 -2.72
N ASP A 100 7.16 -17.22 -3.67
CA ASP A 100 8.14 -16.94 -4.72
C ASP A 100 7.58 -15.92 -5.72
N VAL A 101 6.31 -16.06 -6.08
CA VAL A 101 5.61 -15.08 -6.94
C VAL A 101 5.55 -13.72 -6.27
N LEU A 102 5.19 -13.67 -4.98
CA LEU A 102 5.18 -12.42 -4.20
C LEU A 102 6.57 -11.79 -4.13
N ARG A 103 7.60 -12.58 -3.90
CA ARG A 103 8.98 -12.09 -3.85
C ARG A 103 9.40 -11.46 -5.17
N ASP A 104 9.06 -12.08 -6.30
CA ASP A 104 9.37 -11.55 -7.61
C ASP A 104 8.60 -10.25 -7.88
N LEU A 105 7.29 -10.20 -7.57
CA LEU A 105 6.49 -8.97 -7.67
C LEU A 105 7.04 -7.84 -6.80
N MET A 106 7.47 -8.14 -5.58
CA MET A 106 8.06 -7.14 -4.69
C MET A 106 9.42 -6.63 -5.17
N ARG A 107 10.19 -7.43 -5.91
CA ARG A 107 11.46 -6.99 -6.52
C ARG A 107 11.27 -6.00 -7.65
N GLU A 108 10.15 -6.08 -8.37
CA GLU A 108 9.80 -5.12 -9.43
C GLU A 108 9.45 -3.73 -8.85
N HIS A 109 9.07 -3.67 -7.58
CA HIS A 109 8.64 -2.47 -6.89
C HIS A 109 9.74 -2.02 -5.92
N LYS A 110 10.53 -1.03 -6.32
CA LYS A 110 11.56 -0.42 -5.50
C LYS A 110 11.08 0.92 -4.97
N PRO A 111 10.54 0.98 -3.71
CA PRO A 111 10.06 2.23 -3.15
C PRO A 111 11.20 3.17 -2.81
N VAL A 112 11.02 4.43 -3.12
CA VAL A 112 11.92 5.51 -2.72
C VAL A 112 11.66 5.86 -1.25
N LYS A 113 12.72 6.09 -0.49
CA LYS A 113 12.61 6.52 0.91
C LYS A 113 12.25 8.00 0.97
N VAL A 114 11.11 8.29 1.56
CA VAL A 114 10.67 9.66 1.87
C VAL A 114 10.67 9.83 3.39
N ALA A 115 11.32 10.90 3.87
CA ALA A 115 11.38 11.17 5.30
C ALA A 115 10.00 11.45 5.89
N GLY A 116 9.78 11.01 7.13
CA GLY A 116 8.54 11.26 7.88
C GLY A 116 7.39 10.31 7.57
N LEU A 117 7.56 9.33 6.69
CA LEU A 117 6.55 8.31 6.46
C LEU A 117 6.50 7.26 7.59
N PRO A 118 5.32 6.68 7.86
CA PRO A 118 5.19 5.53 8.74
C PRO A 118 6.01 4.34 8.24
N PRO A 119 6.35 3.38 9.12
CA PRO A 119 7.16 2.21 8.77
C PRO A 119 6.59 1.35 7.63
N PHE A 120 5.25 1.31 7.51
CA PHE A 120 4.53 0.58 6.47
C PHE A 120 3.74 1.57 5.61
N SER A 121 4.37 2.08 4.57
CA SER A 121 3.77 3.07 3.67
C SER A 121 3.47 2.55 2.26
N CYS A 122 4.06 1.43 1.88
CA CYS A 122 3.79 0.72 0.62
C CYS A 122 4.21 -0.74 0.74
N GLY A 123 3.58 -1.62 -0.03
CA GLY A 123 3.88 -3.04 0.01
C GLY A 123 2.69 -3.91 -0.42
N ALA A 124 2.65 -5.12 0.12
CA ALA A 124 1.57 -6.07 -0.08
C ALA A 124 0.87 -6.39 1.25
N VAL A 125 -0.44 -6.56 1.22
CA VAL A 125 -1.32 -6.90 2.35
C VAL A 125 -2.24 -8.05 1.96
#